data_9d7ddb14c8871ae243585daba507fbfa
#
_entry.id   9d7ddb14c8871ae243585daba507fbfa
#
_cell.length_a   1.000
_cell.length_b   1.000
_cell.length_c   1.000
_cell.angle_alpha   90.00
_cell.angle_beta   90.00
_cell.angle_gamma   90.00
#
_symmetry.space_group_name_H-M   'P 1'
#
loop_
_entity.id
_entity.type
_entity.pdbx_description
1 polymer ?
#
loop_
_entity_poly.entity_id
_entity_poly.type
_entity_poly.pdbx_seq_one_letter_code
_entity_poly.pdbx_strand_id
1 'polypeptide(L)'
;MPVESAILSQSYARGPERPLLEITIGDLLTRTASRYPDQLAVASMHQGKRFTWAELSLEADRVARGLWSLGIRHGDRVGLWSTNCIEWVMMHMGVARAGATLVNINPAYRSHELGFTLSRSRMKALFLWRRDKRADYEEILGRATHGLDLELEHTVYFDSPEWEALLDADGKLCENARFDDIANIQYTSGTTGMPKGVMLTHHNVVNNGQFLAQGFHYTEQDKIVLPVPLFHCFGCVIGSMSSLNTGAALVLPNWTFDARATLEAVHKERATSVYGVPAMYVAEFALPDFASFDLTSLRTGMMSGAPCPIELMKRVLNEMHIGELVIAYGQTETSPVVTMSDAEDEIEVRVNTVGRAMPQTEIMIASLDNTEPVPTGQQGEVCVRGYALMQGYDGDETATKHVIQPDGWLRTGDLGVMRPDGCIHITGRSRDVIIRGGENIYPREVEEFLYTNPKVGEVQVVGIPHARLGEIVVAWIRLRPGTEATEEEIRAFCQGQIAYYKIPEHVRFVDEFPATLSGKIQKYKMREFEIEARGLQDVARTEMA
;
A
#
# COMPACT_ATOMS: atom_id res chain seq x y z
N MET A 1 -29.53 -5.50 -9.21
CA MET A 1 -30.03 -6.90 -9.15
C MET A 1 -28.85 -7.76 -8.75
N PRO A 2 -28.96 -8.57 -7.70
CA PRO A 2 -27.87 -9.49 -7.36
C PRO A 2 -27.63 -10.41 -8.56
N VAL A 3 -26.42 -10.42 -9.07
CA VAL A 3 -25.98 -11.41 -10.03
C VAL A 3 -26.02 -12.75 -9.28
N GLU A 4 -26.88 -13.69 -9.68
CA GLU A 4 -26.75 -15.08 -9.22
C GLU A 4 -25.31 -15.50 -9.50
N SER A 5 -24.50 -15.55 -8.45
CA SER A 5 -23.12 -16.00 -8.54
C SER A 5 -23.14 -17.49 -8.86
N ALA A 6 -22.78 -17.84 -10.08
CA ALA A 6 -22.57 -19.23 -10.43
C ALA A 6 -21.57 -19.83 -9.43
N ILE A 7 -21.93 -20.96 -8.82
CA ILE A 7 -21.04 -21.69 -7.89
C ILE A 7 -19.83 -22.16 -8.69
N LEU A 8 -18.65 -21.60 -8.37
CA LEU A 8 -17.40 -21.96 -9.05
C LEU A 8 -16.91 -23.34 -8.59
N SER A 9 -16.51 -24.17 -9.52
CA SER A 9 -15.88 -25.47 -9.25
C SER A 9 -14.35 -25.43 -9.36
N GLN A 10 -13.83 -24.43 -10.10
CA GLN A 10 -12.41 -24.16 -10.25
C GLN A 10 -12.10 -22.79 -9.66
N SER A 11 -10.91 -22.63 -9.13
CA SER A 11 -10.43 -21.39 -8.50
C SER A 11 -10.00 -20.36 -9.54
N TYR A 12 -10.95 -19.98 -10.40
CA TYR A 12 -10.80 -18.94 -11.42
C TYR A 12 -12.04 -18.05 -11.42
N ALA A 13 -11.83 -16.74 -11.35
CA ALA A 13 -12.89 -15.74 -11.41
C ALA A 13 -12.45 -14.56 -12.28
N ARG A 14 -13.41 -13.98 -12.99
CA ARG A 14 -13.25 -12.74 -13.74
C ARG A 14 -14.18 -11.68 -13.15
N GLY A 15 -13.62 -10.51 -12.87
CA GLY A 15 -14.41 -9.34 -12.46
C GLY A 15 -15.33 -8.85 -13.58
N PRO A 16 -16.33 -8.03 -13.23
CA PRO A 16 -17.30 -7.55 -14.21
C PRO A 16 -16.64 -6.73 -15.32
N GLU A 17 -17.21 -6.81 -16.50
CA GLU A 17 -16.81 -5.95 -17.62
C GLU A 17 -17.29 -4.53 -17.37
N ARG A 18 -16.37 -3.58 -17.39
CA ARG A 18 -16.61 -2.14 -17.26
C ARG A 18 -15.70 -1.40 -18.24
N PRO A 19 -16.15 -0.27 -18.81
CA PRO A 19 -15.30 0.53 -19.70
C PRO A 19 -14.03 1.00 -18.98
N LEU A 20 -12.89 0.85 -19.66
CA LEU A 20 -11.61 1.43 -19.24
C LEU A 20 -11.48 2.84 -19.82
N LEU A 21 -10.89 3.73 -19.05
CA LEU A 21 -10.56 5.08 -19.48
C LEU A 21 -9.19 5.09 -20.19
N GLU A 22 -9.16 5.58 -21.41
CA GLU A 22 -7.95 5.86 -22.17
C GLU A 22 -7.58 7.34 -22.00
N ILE A 23 -7.17 7.73 -20.79
CA ILE A 23 -6.93 9.12 -20.40
C ILE A 23 -5.68 9.22 -19.51
N THR A 24 -4.94 10.32 -19.64
CA THR A 24 -3.82 10.61 -18.73
C THR A 24 -4.32 11.18 -17.40
N ILE A 25 -3.49 11.14 -16.34
CA ILE A 25 -3.78 11.82 -15.07
C ILE A 25 -3.99 13.33 -15.30
N GLY A 26 -3.18 13.94 -16.19
CA GLY A 26 -3.29 15.35 -16.52
C GLY A 26 -4.63 15.71 -17.17
N ASP A 27 -5.09 14.91 -18.13
CA ASP A 27 -6.38 15.13 -18.80
C ASP A 27 -7.56 14.82 -17.85
N LEU A 28 -7.42 13.81 -16.98
CA LEU A 28 -8.40 13.52 -15.94
C LEU A 28 -8.55 14.71 -14.98
N LEU A 29 -7.44 15.36 -14.58
CA LEU A 29 -7.46 16.58 -13.77
C LEU A 29 -8.21 17.72 -14.49
N THR A 30 -7.95 17.93 -15.79
CA THR A 30 -8.67 18.91 -16.60
C THR A 30 -10.19 18.64 -16.59
N ARG A 31 -10.57 17.39 -16.81
CA ARG A 31 -11.98 16.96 -16.81
C ARG A 31 -12.64 17.24 -15.47
N THR A 32 -11.99 16.86 -14.37
CA THR A 32 -12.53 17.00 -13.01
C THR A 32 -12.60 18.47 -12.58
N ALA A 33 -11.56 19.26 -12.84
CA ALA A 33 -11.54 20.70 -12.56
C ALA A 33 -12.60 21.46 -13.36
N SER A 34 -12.86 21.07 -14.62
CA SER A 34 -13.94 21.66 -15.43
C SER A 34 -15.32 21.30 -14.91
N ARG A 35 -15.49 20.11 -14.34
CA ARG A 35 -16.79 19.65 -13.83
C ARG A 35 -17.10 20.18 -12.45
N TYR A 36 -16.10 20.35 -11.59
CA TYR A 36 -16.23 20.70 -10.18
C TYR A 36 -15.26 21.83 -9.76
N PRO A 37 -15.22 22.98 -10.48
CA PRO A 37 -14.16 23.98 -10.31
C PRO A 37 -14.03 24.51 -8.88
N ASP A 38 -15.17 24.76 -8.21
CA ASP A 38 -15.24 25.38 -6.90
C ASP A 38 -15.25 24.37 -5.73
N GLN A 39 -15.34 23.06 -6.03
CA GLN A 39 -15.29 22.04 -5.00
C GLN A 39 -13.86 21.89 -4.45
N LEU A 40 -13.77 21.57 -3.15
CA LEU A 40 -12.49 21.28 -2.52
C LEU A 40 -11.84 20.06 -3.19
N ALA A 41 -10.61 20.21 -3.67
CA ALA A 41 -9.79 19.12 -4.21
C ALA A 41 -8.89 18.53 -3.12
N VAL A 42 -8.18 19.38 -2.39
CA VAL A 42 -7.24 18.96 -1.36
C VAL A 42 -7.18 19.95 -0.20
N ALA A 43 -7.10 19.41 1.02
CA ALA A 43 -6.79 20.16 2.23
C ALA A 43 -5.60 19.51 2.95
N SER A 44 -4.53 20.27 3.19
CA SER A 44 -3.42 19.89 4.04
C SER A 44 -3.62 20.57 5.40
N MET A 45 -4.10 19.80 6.39
CA MET A 45 -4.49 20.34 7.70
C MET A 45 -3.29 20.94 8.45
N HIS A 46 -2.18 20.24 8.44
CA HIS A 46 -0.94 20.63 9.13
C HIS A 46 -0.22 21.81 8.50
N GLN A 47 -0.47 22.09 7.20
CA GLN A 47 0.08 23.26 6.50
C GLN A 47 -0.91 24.43 6.47
N GLY A 48 -2.20 24.21 6.79
CA GLY A 48 -3.26 25.21 6.67
C GLY A 48 -3.54 25.61 5.21
N LYS A 49 -3.18 24.77 4.24
CA LYS A 49 -3.33 25.03 2.79
C LYS A 49 -4.52 24.23 2.24
N ARG A 50 -5.24 24.84 1.30
CA ARG A 50 -6.41 24.22 0.65
C ARG A 50 -6.47 24.67 -0.80
N PHE A 51 -6.86 23.76 -1.69
CA PHE A 51 -7.13 24.08 -3.10
C PHE A 51 -8.49 23.53 -3.52
N THR A 52 -9.22 24.31 -4.29
CA THR A 52 -10.31 23.80 -5.12
C THR A 52 -9.75 23.03 -6.32
N TRP A 53 -10.62 22.33 -7.06
CA TRP A 53 -10.17 21.62 -8.27
C TRP A 53 -9.62 22.58 -9.33
N ALA A 54 -10.20 23.79 -9.48
CA ALA A 54 -9.68 24.79 -10.39
C ALA A 54 -8.29 25.28 -9.97
N GLU A 55 -8.10 25.57 -8.67
CA GLU A 55 -6.81 26.00 -8.13
C GLU A 55 -5.75 24.89 -8.24
N LEU A 56 -6.08 23.63 -7.89
CA LEU A 56 -5.14 22.52 -8.04
C LEU A 56 -4.73 22.30 -9.49
N SER A 57 -5.68 22.47 -10.44
CA SER A 57 -5.38 22.37 -11.87
C SER A 57 -4.41 23.48 -12.32
N LEU A 58 -4.60 24.71 -11.82
CA LEU A 58 -3.70 25.84 -12.09
C LEU A 58 -2.30 25.59 -11.51
N GLU A 59 -2.22 25.12 -10.26
CA GLU A 59 -0.93 24.81 -9.62
C GLU A 59 -0.20 23.66 -10.34
N ALA A 60 -0.93 22.64 -10.83
CA ALA A 60 -0.34 21.59 -11.65
C ALA A 60 0.21 22.11 -12.98
N ASP A 61 -0.46 23.09 -13.60
CA ASP A 61 0.04 23.75 -14.82
C ASP A 61 1.32 24.55 -14.52
N ARG A 62 1.38 25.27 -13.39
CA ARG A 62 2.59 26.01 -12.95
C ARG A 62 3.76 25.06 -12.77
N VAL A 63 3.56 23.92 -12.06
CA VAL A 63 4.58 22.88 -11.92
C VAL A 63 5.03 22.35 -13.27
N ALA A 64 4.11 22.03 -14.18
CA ALA A 64 4.46 21.49 -15.51
C ALA A 64 5.28 22.50 -16.34
N ARG A 65 4.91 23.79 -16.32
CA ARG A 65 5.66 24.87 -16.99
C ARG A 65 7.05 25.05 -16.37
N GLY A 66 7.14 24.99 -15.04
CA GLY A 66 8.40 25.01 -14.32
C GLY A 66 9.32 23.85 -14.68
N LEU A 67 8.78 22.63 -14.75
CA LEU A 67 9.54 21.45 -15.19
C LEU A 67 10.04 21.61 -16.63
N TRP A 68 9.22 22.17 -17.53
CA TRP A 68 9.66 22.51 -18.88
C TRP A 68 10.84 23.49 -18.89
N SER A 69 10.82 24.52 -18.04
CA SER A 69 11.89 25.53 -17.93
C SER A 69 13.20 24.91 -17.43
N LEU A 70 13.14 23.87 -16.59
CA LEU A 70 14.29 23.06 -16.16
C LEU A 70 14.79 22.09 -17.23
N GLY A 71 14.20 22.06 -18.42
CA GLY A 71 14.62 21.12 -19.46
C GLY A 71 13.97 19.73 -19.37
N ILE A 72 13.02 19.52 -18.46
CA ILE A 72 12.28 18.26 -18.36
C ILE A 72 11.33 18.14 -19.55
N ARG A 73 11.29 16.98 -20.18
CA ARG A 73 10.52 16.66 -21.39
C ARG A 73 9.70 15.40 -21.19
N HIS A 74 8.83 15.10 -22.16
CA HIS A 74 8.03 13.88 -22.20
C HIS A 74 8.91 12.64 -22.01
N GLY A 75 8.50 11.78 -21.05
CA GLY A 75 9.21 10.55 -20.67
C GLY A 75 10.39 10.73 -19.72
N ASP A 76 10.85 11.97 -19.46
CA ASP A 76 11.88 12.22 -18.43
C ASP A 76 11.37 11.87 -17.03
N ARG A 77 12.27 11.56 -16.15
CA ARG A 77 11.96 11.11 -14.79
C ARG A 77 12.21 12.21 -13.78
N VAL A 78 11.22 12.41 -12.91
CA VAL A 78 11.22 13.42 -11.84
C VAL A 78 11.04 12.71 -10.49
N GLY A 79 12.02 12.79 -9.62
CA GLY A 79 11.98 12.21 -8.28
C GLY A 79 11.22 13.10 -7.30
N LEU A 80 10.44 12.47 -6.44
CA LEU A 80 9.75 13.15 -5.34
C LEU A 80 10.04 12.40 -4.04
N TRP A 81 10.79 13.06 -3.14
CA TRP A 81 11.22 12.50 -1.87
C TRP A 81 10.68 13.32 -0.71
N SER A 82 9.45 13.05 -0.35
CA SER A 82 8.72 13.82 0.65
C SER A 82 7.67 12.98 1.38
N THR A 83 7.35 13.39 2.60
CA THR A 83 6.16 12.98 3.35
C THR A 83 4.90 13.65 2.79
N ASN A 84 3.73 13.40 3.38
CA ASN A 84 2.46 13.96 2.92
C ASN A 84 2.44 15.49 3.06
N CYS A 85 2.28 16.19 1.96
CA CYS A 85 2.14 17.65 1.91
C CYS A 85 1.37 18.07 0.65
N ILE A 86 0.97 19.32 0.58
CA ILE A 86 0.22 19.81 -0.57
C ILE A 86 1.10 19.88 -1.82
N GLU A 87 2.39 20.17 -1.66
CA GLU A 87 3.40 20.19 -2.71
C GLU A 87 3.55 18.79 -3.35
N TRP A 88 3.40 17.73 -2.56
CA TRP A 88 3.38 16.36 -3.09
C TRP A 88 2.24 16.16 -4.10
N VAL A 89 1.04 16.65 -3.76
CA VAL A 89 -0.14 16.55 -4.65
C VAL A 89 0.04 17.42 -5.89
N MET A 90 0.56 18.64 -5.74
CA MET A 90 0.90 19.52 -6.87
C MET A 90 1.88 18.84 -7.83
N MET A 91 2.95 18.25 -7.29
CA MET A 91 3.96 17.53 -8.09
C MET A 91 3.38 16.31 -8.80
N HIS A 92 2.54 15.51 -8.12
CA HIS A 92 1.91 14.33 -8.73
C HIS A 92 1.09 14.71 -9.98
N MET A 93 0.29 15.77 -9.88
CA MET A 93 -0.52 16.28 -10.99
C MET A 93 0.32 17.02 -12.04
N GLY A 94 1.29 17.81 -11.60
CA GLY A 94 2.13 18.62 -12.48
C GLY A 94 3.12 17.80 -13.32
N VAL A 95 3.72 16.76 -12.74
CA VAL A 95 4.61 15.82 -13.46
C VAL A 95 3.82 15.10 -14.56
N ALA A 96 2.60 14.68 -14.25
CA ALA A 96 1.71 14.06 -15.24
C ALA A 96 1.33 15.05 -16.38
N ARG A 97 1.10 16.33 -16.05
CA ARG A 97 0.86 17.41 -17.03
C ARG A 97 2.06 17.72 -17.91
N ALA A 98 3.27 17.53 -17.37
CA ALA A 98 4.51 17.66 -18.11
C ALA A 98 4.80 16.47 -19.03
N GLY A 99 3.98 15.40 -18.96
CA GLY A 99 4.22 14.14 -19.66
C GLY A 99 5.46 13.40 -19.15
N ALA A 100 5.90 13.71 -17.94
CA ALA A 100 7.06 13.11 -17.29
C ALA A 100 6.62 11.96 -16.37
N THR A 101 7.58 11.13 -16.00
CA THR A 101 7.37 10.00 -15.08
C THR A 101 7.72 10.40 -13.65
N LEU A 102 6.78 10.29 -12.73
CA LEU A 102 7.02 10.53 -11.31
C LEU A 102 7.71 9.31 -10.68
N VAL A 103 8.85 9.54 -10.02
CA VAL A 103 9.57 8.52 -9.24
C VAL A 103 9.30 8.76 -7.75
N ASN A 104 8.51 7.88 -7.13
CA ASN A 104 8.20 7.96 -5.72
C ASN A 104 9.35 7.41 -4.88
N ILE A 105 9.91 8.25 -4.02
CA ILE A 105 11.01 7.88 -3.12
C ILE A 105 10.48 7.81 -1.68
N ASN A 106 10.78 6.71 -1.00
CA ASN A 106 10.37 6.52 0.40
C ASN A 106 11.14 7.48 1.33
N PRO A 107 10.46 8.36 2.09
CA PRO A 107 11.11 9.29 3.02
C PRO A 107 11.93 8.61 4.14
N ALA A 108 11.73 7.30 4.37
CA ALA A 108 12.55 6.54 5.32
C ALA A 108 13.93 6.19 4.80
N TYR A 109 14.18 6.27 3.49
CA TYR A 109 15.47 5.91 2.93
C TYR A 109 16.60 6.72 3.54
N ARG A 110 17.73 6.03 3.71
CA ARG A 110 18.99 6.63 4.13
C ARG A 110 19.97 6.62 2.95
N SER A 111 21.18 7.05 3.16
CA SER A 111 22.16 7.29 2.08
C SER A 111 22.34 6.08 1.15
N HIS A 112 22.32 4.86 1.67
CA HIS A 112 22.52 3.64 0.87
C HIS A 112 21.33 3.36 -0.08
N GLU A 113 20.11 3.31 0.46
CA GLU A 113 18.91 3.04 -0.36
C GLU A 113 18.62 4.19 -1.32
N LEU A 114 18.82 5.43 -0.83
CA LEU A 114 18.67 6.62 -1.68
C LEU A 114 19.66 6.63 -2.83
N GLY A 115 20.96 6.39 -2.58
CA GLY A 115 22.00 6.33 -3.60
C GLY A 115 21.70 5.27 -4.66
N PHE A 116 21.25 4.08 -4.23
CA PHE A 116 20.78 3.04 -5.15
C PHE A 116 19.60 3.53 -6.01
N THR A 117 18.59 4.13 -5.38
CA THR A 117 17.38 4.62 -6.07
C THR A 117 17.73 5.71 -7.09
N LEU A 118 18.56 6.67 -6.71
CA LEU A 118 19.02 7.74 -7.61
C LEU A 118 19.77 7.18 -8.83
N SER A 119 20.71 6.26 -8.60
CA SER A 119 21.48 5.64 -9.68
C SER A 119 20.62 4.79 -10.62
N ARG A 120 19.62 4.08 -10.05
CA ARG A 120 18.79 3.16 -10.83
C ARG A 120 17.70 3.87 -11.61
N SER A 121 17.06 4.87 -11.00
CA SER A 121 15.93 5.57 -11.61
C SER A 121 16.32 6.53 -12.73
N ARG A 122 17.58 6.98 -12.79
CA ARG A 122 18.08 7.91 -13.82
C ARG A 122 17.20 9.16 -13.94
N MET A 123 16.75 9.68 -12.78
CA MET A 123 15.92 10.89 -12.72
C MET A 123 16.78 12.14 -13.00
N LYS A 124 16.20 13.09 -13.73
CA LYS A 124 16.86 14.38 -14.05
C LYS A 124 16.65 15.43 -12.99
N ALA A 125 15.54 15.39 -12.27
CA ALA A 125 15.21 16.34 -11.22
C ALA A 125 14.73 15.62 -9.97
N LEU A 126 15.04 16.18 -8.78
CA LEU A 126 14.60 15.70 -7.48
C LEU A 126 13.98 16.84 -6.70
N PHE A 127 12.77 16.60 -6.16
CA PHE A 127 12.03 17.54 -5.34
C PHE A 127 11.86 16.99 -3.93
N LEU A 128 12.11 17.82 -2.90
CA LEU A 128 12.11 17.39 -1.50
C LEU A 128 11.99 18.58 -0.55
N TRP A 129 11.71 18.31 0.73
CA TRP A 129 11.96 19.23 1.83
C TRP A 129 13.41 19.11 2.31
N ARG A 130 14.01 20.19 2.86
CA ARG A 130 15.38 20.12 3.42
C ARG A 130 15.44 19.20 4.62
N ARG A 131 14.45 19.30 5.49
CA ARG A 131 14.36 18.53 6.74
C ARG A 131 12.93 18.42 7.25
N ASP A 132 12.70 17.43 8.07
CA ASP A 132 11.52 17.32 8.91
C ASP A 132 11.93 16.89 10.34
N LYS A 133 10.95 16.54 11.20
CA LYS A 133 11.22 16.09 12.57
C LYS A 133 12.03 14.79 12.64
N ARG A 134 12.17 14.04 11.57
CA ARG A 134 12.75 12.69 11.50
C ARG A 134 14.12 12.67 10.86
N ALA A 135 14.39 13.58 9.92
CA ALA A 135 15.60 13.53 9.12
C ALA A 135 16.00 14.91 8.57
N ASP A 136 17.30 15.07 8.41
CA ASP A 136 17.90 16.09 7.56
C ASP A 136 18.12 15.46 6.18
N TYR A 137 17.18 15.72 5.27
CA TYR A 137 17.20 15.15 3.92
C TYR A 137 18.33 15.71 3.07
N GLU A 138 18.72 16.99 3.28
CA GLU A 138 19.85 17.61 2.59
C GLU A 138 21.16 16.90 2.93
N GLU A 139 21.40 16.60 4.21
CA GLU A 139 22.56 15.85 4.65
C GLU A 139 22.59 14.42 4.09
N ILE A 140 21.43 13.72 4.15
CA ILE A 140 21.31 12.36 3.61
C ILE A 140 21.58 12.35 2.11
N LEU A 141 21.02 13.32 1.36
CA LEU A 141 21.24 13.45 -0.08
C LEU A 141 22.72 13.68 -0.40
N GLY A 142 23.38 14.59 0.31
CA GLY A 142 24.80 14.87 0.12
C GLY A 142 25.69 13.63 0.32
N ARG A 143 25.32 12.77 1.31
CA ARG A 143 26.01 11.50 1.52
C ARG A 143 25.66 10.45 0.44
N ALA A 144 24.39 10.42 0.02
CA ALA A 144 23.90 9.45 -0.96
C ALA A 144 24.48 9.68 -2.36
N THR A 145 24.73 10.94 -2.73
CA THR A 145 25.27 11.32 -4.05
C THR A 145 26.80 11.29 -4.13
N HIS A 146 27.48 11.19 -2.97
CA HIS A 146 28.94 11.26 -2.93
C HIS A 146 29.58 10.13 -3.73
N GLY A 147 30.37 10.49 -4.76
CA GLY A 147 31.10 9.54 -5.60
C GLY A 147 30.24 8.78 -6.62
N LEU A 148 28.97 9.13 -6.75
CA LEU A 148 28.09 8.56 -7.78
C LEU A 148 28.07 9.44 -9.03
N ASP A 149 28.07 8.80 -10.21
CA ASP A 149 27.80 9.45 -11.49
C ASP A 149 26.29 9.36 -11.75
N LEU A 150 25.57 10.49 -11.61
CA LEU A 150 24.13 10.55 -11.68
C LEU A 150 23.66 11.45 -12.83
N GLU A 151 22.54 11.08 -13.45
CA GLU A 151 21.87 11.94 -14.43
C GLU A 151 21.08 13.09 -13.77
N LEU A 152 21.17 13.26 -12.44
CA LEU A 152 20.46 14.28 -11.66
C LEU A 152 21.03 15.68 -11.96
N GLU A 153 20.29 16.46 -12.72
CA GLU A 153 20.66 17.83 -13.13
C GLU A 153 20.14 18.89 -12.15
N HIS A 154 18.98 18.63 -11.51
CA HIS A 154 18.29 19.59 -10.67
C HIS A 154 17.90 18.99 -9.32
N THR A 155 18.14 19.73 -8.25
CA THR A 155 17.61 19.46 -6.90
C THR A 155 16.88 20.70 -6.41
N VAL A 156 15.57 20.58 -6.16
CA VAL A 156 14.71 21.70 -5.76
C VAL A 156 14.09 21.40 -4.40
N TYR A 157 14.30 22.31 -3.45
CA TYR A 157 13.69 22.21 -2.13
C TYR A 157 12.40 23.01 -2.06
N PHE A 158 11.33 22.44 -1.52
CA PHE A 158 10.02 23.10 -1.42
C PHE A 158 10.01 24.37 -0.53
N ASP A 159 11.00 24.53 0.34
CA ASP A 159 11.21 25.70 1.20
C ASP A 159 12.28 26.66 0.64
N SER A 160 12.46 26.67 -0.67
CA SER A 160 13.51 27.46 -1.32
C SER A 160 12.96 28.47 -2.34
N PRO A 161 13.71 29.55 -2.62
CA PRO A 161 13.37 30.49 -3.70
C PRO A 161 13.31 29.85 -5.09
N GLU A 162 14.04 28.73 -5.29
CA GLU A 162 14.06 27.99 -6.56
C GLU A 162 12.70 27.33 -6.82
N TRP A 163 12.00 26.86 -5.76
CA TRP A 163 10.64 26.37 -5.88
C TRP A 163 9.65 27.44 -6.31
N GLU A 164 9.69 28.61 -5.68
CA GLU A 164 8.83 29.74 -6.04
C GLU A 164 9.11 30.21 -7.49
N ALA A 165 10.41 30.31 -7.85
CA ALA A 165 10.81 30.66 -9.21
C ALA A 165 10.35 29.63 -10.25
N LEU A 166 10.36 28.35 -9.90
CA LEU A 166 9.84 27.27 -10.75
C LEU A 166 8.34 27.43 -11.00
N LEU A 167 7.57 27.75 -9.96
CA LEU A 167 6.14 27.97 -10.08
C LEU A 167 5.79 29.23 -10.92
N ASP A 168 6.66 30.22 -10.97
CA ASP A 168 6.48 31.42 -11.75
C ASP A 168 7.12 31.33 -13.15
N ALA A 169 7.75 30.23 -13.49
CA ALA A 169 8.44 30.05 -14.76
C ALA A 169 7.47 29.97 -15.95
N ASP A 170 7.90 30.56 -17.06
CA ASP A 170 7.19 30.48 -18.33
C ASP A 170 7.65 29.23 -19.11
N GLY A 171 6.71 28.35 -19.42
CA GLY A 171 7.00 27.08 -20.05
C GLY A 171 5.79 26.53 -20.82
N LYS A 172 5.96 25.37 -21.43
CA LYS A 172 4.90 24.71 -22.20
C LYS A 172 4.34 23.51 -21.45
N LEU A 173 3.07 23.25 -21.66
CA LEU A 173 2.44 21.97 -21.26
C LEU A 173 2.76 20.90 -22.30
N CYS A 174 2.77 19.64 -21.87
CA CYS A 174 2.94 18.53 -22.79
C CYS A 174 1.62 18.27 -23.55
N GLU A 175 1.69 18.18 -24.88
CA GLU A 175 0.52 17.96 -25.75
C GLU A 175 0.45 16.50 -26.27
N ASN A 176 1.48 15.71 -26.05
CA ASN A 176 1.62 14.37 -26.64
C ASN A 176 1.74 13.25 -25.60
N ALA A 177 1.41 13.52 -24.33
CA ALA A 177 1.31 12.49 -23.32
C ALA A 177 0.19 11.50 -23.65
N ARG A 178 0.43 10.22 -23.44
CA ARG A 178 -0.48 9.15 -23.75
C ARG A 178 -0.91 8.38 -22.50
N PHE A 179 -2.07 7.79 -22.53
CA PHE A 179 -2.56 6.98 -21.40
C PHE A 179 -1.70 5.74 -21.11
N ASP A 180 -0.98 5.23 -22.10
CA ASP A 180 -0.07 4.08 -22.00
C ASP A 180 1.38 4.48 -21.66
N ASP A 181 1.69 5.76 -21.50
CA ASP A 181 2.98 6.23 -20.95
C ASP A 181 3.13 5.83 -19.48
N ILE A 182 4.37 5.64 -19.04
CA ILE A 182 4.69 5.41 -17.62
C ILE A 182 4.43 6.70 -16.84
N ALA A 183 3.40 6.67 -15.99
CA ALA A 183 3.05 7.78 -15.11
C ALA A 183 3.88 7.79 -13.83
N ASN A 184 4.21 6.59 -13.32
CA ASN A 184 4.78 6.46 -11.99
C ASN A 184 5.74 5.27 -11.90
N ILE A 185 6.86 5.45 -11.19
CA ILE A 185 7.77 4.38 -10.77
C ILE A 185 7.77 4.35 -9.24
N GLN A 186 7.36 3.24 -8.65
CA GLN A 186 7.32 3.05 -7.21
C GLN A 186 8.33 2.00 -6.76
N TYR A 187 9.25 2.40 -5.88
CA TYR A 187 10.24 1.48 -5.35
C TYR A 187 9.67 0.67 -4.18
N THR A 188 9.59 -0.65 -4.37
CA THR A 188 9.13 -1.60 -3.35
C THR A 188 10.32 -2.29 -2.71
N SER A 189 10.20 -2.67 -1.42
CA SER A 189 11.20 -3.51 -0.75
C SER A 189 11.24 -4.88 -1.41
N GLY A 190 12.23 -5.12 -2.23
CA GLY A 190 12.44 -6.41 -2.89
C GLY A 190 12.77 -7.52 -1.90
N THR A 191 12.51 -8.77 -2.30
CA THR A 191 12.88 -9.98 -1.54
C THR A 191 14.39 -10.19 -1.48
N THR A 192 15.16 -9.54 -2.36
CA THR A 192 16.61 -9.65 -2.50
C THR A 192 17.39 -8.57 -1.76
N GLY A 193 16.72 -7.78 -0.90
CA GLY A 193 17.33 -6.72 -0.10
C GLY A 193 17.39 -5.34 -0.76
N MET A 194 17.42 -5.24 -2.08
CA MET A 194 17.43 -3.96 -2.79
C MET A 194 16.04 -3.63 -3.38
N PRO A 195 15.60 -2.36 -3.32
CA PRO A 195 14.28 -1.97 -3.84
C PRO A 195 14.17 -2.20 -5.35
N LYS A 196 12.98 -2.63 -5.82
CA LYS A 196 12.65 -2.75 -7.25
C LYS A 196 11.69 -1.63 -7.66
N GLY A 197 11.98 -0.97 -8.77
CA GLY A 197 11.14 0.10 -9.32
C GLY A 197 10.00 -0.48 -10.17
N VAL A 198 8.78 -0.45 -9.66
CA VAL A 198 7.57 -0.91 -10.36
C VAL A 198 7.08 0.18 -11.30
N MET A 199 7.00 -0.08 -12.60
CA MET A 199 6.56 0.88 -13.62
C MET A 199 5.05 0.77 -13.86
N LEU A 200 4.31 1.84 -13.56
CA LEU A 200 2.85 1.93 -13.72
C LEU A 200 2.48 3.01 -14.75
N THR A 201 1.58 2.66 -15.67
CA THR A 201 1.07 3.61 -16.67
C THR A 201 -0.07 4.48 -16.12
N HIS A 202 -0.39 5.58 -16.81
CA HIS A 202 -1.61 6.35 -16.52
C HIS A 202 -2.85 5.45 -16.59
N HIS A 203 -2.91 4.57 -17.57
CA HIS A 203 -4.01 3.61 -17.75
C HIS A 203 -4.20 2.71 -16.53
N ASN A 204 -3.11 2.19 -15.98
CA ASN A 204 -3.17 1.36 -14.78
C ASN A 204 -3.80 2.11 -13.59
N VAL A 205 -3.18 3.24 -13.22
CA VAL A 205 -3.52 3.95 -11.96
C VAL A 205 -4.85 4.69 -12.03
N VAL A 206 -5.18 5.28 -13.19
CA VAL A 206 -6.46 5.98 -13.40
C VAL A 206 -7.64 5.02 -13.30
N ASN A 207 -7.57 3.87 -13.98
CA ASN A 207 -8.64 2.88 -13.96
C ASN A 207 -8.76 2.17 -12.61
N ASN A 208 -7.65 1.91 -11.93
CA ASN A 208 -7.70 1.36 -10.57
C ASN A 208 -8.42 2.33 -9.63
N GLY A 209 -8.07 3.63 -9.66
CA GLY A 209 -8.78 4.67 -8.91
C GLY A 209 -10.26 4.80 -9.29
N GLN A 210 -10.61 4.66 -10.58
CA GLN A 210 -12.00 4.69 -11.04
C GLN A 210 -12.84 3.55 -10.43
N PHE A 211 -12.35 2.33 -10.49
CA PHE A 211 -13.10 1.18 -9.98
C PHE A 211 -13.16 1.15 -8.45
N LEU A 212 -12.11 1.63 -7.78
CA LEU A 212 -12.14 1.83 -6.34
C LEU A 212 -13.19 2.86 -5.92
N ALA A 213 -13.21 4.01 -6.60
CA ALA A 213 -14.19 5.06 -6.35
C ALA A 213 -15.65 4.56 -6.54
N GLN A 214 -15.88 3.72 -7.54
CA GLN A 214 -17.18 3.05 -7.74
C GLN A 214 -17.52 2.10 -6.58
N GLY A 215 -16.56 1.30 -6.12
CA GLY A 215 -16.78 0.38 -4.99
C GLY A 215 -16.98 1.07 -3.64
N PHE A 216 -16.44 2.28 -3.45
CA PHE A 216 -16.71 3.14 -2.29
C PHE A 216 -17.97 4.00 -2.44
N HIS A 217 -18.62 3.97 -3.60
CA HIS A 217 -19.74 4.86 -3.95
C HIS A 217 -19.41 6.34 -3.75
N TYR A 218 -18.18 6.75 -4.13
CA TYR A 218 -17.74 8.14 -3.99
C TYR A 218 -18.44 9.07 -4.98
N THR A 219 -18.73 10.27 -4.50
CA THR A 219 -19.23 11.41 -5.24
C THR A 219 -18.34 12.63 -4.99
N GLU A 220 -18.62 13.74 -5.65
CA GLU A 220 -17.94 15.02 -5.43
C GLU A 220 -18.19 15.64 -4.05
N GLN A 221 -19.13 15.09 -3.28
CA GLN A 221 -19.44 15.56 -1.92
C GLN A 221 -18.62 14.85 -0.85
N ASP A 222 -17.94 13.75 -1.22
CA ASP A 222 -17.15 12.96 -0.28
C ASP A 222 -15.84 13.64 0.08
N LYS A 223 -15.38 13.40 1.31
CA LYS A 223 -14.08 13.83 1.81
C LYS A 223 -13.34 12.63 2.37
N ILE A 224 -12.16 12.39 1.82
CA ILE A 224 -11.32 11.24 2.13
C ILE A 224 -10.17 11.69 3.03
N VAL A 225 -10.18 11.32 4.30
CA VAL A 225 -9.02 11.52 5.18
C VAL A 225 -7.98 10.45 4.86
N LEU A 226 -6.78 10.93 4.50
CA LEU A 226 -5.68 10.11 4.00
C LEU A 226 -4.46 10.18 4.93
N PRO A 227 -4.41 9.40 6.01
CA PRO A 227 -3.24 9.35 6.89
C PRO A 227 -2.13 8.46 6.34
N VAL A 228 -2.44 7.62 5.34
CA VAL A 228 -1.48 6.76 4.67
C VAL A 228 -0.53 7.55 3.75
N PRO A 229 0.71 7.07 3.52
CA PRO A 229 1.70 7.85 2.77
C PRO A 229 1.37 7.99 1.29
N LEU A 230 1.50 9.21 0.77
CA LEU A 230 1.34 9.52 -0.66
C LEU A 230 2.42 8.89 -1.55
N PHE A 231 3.64 8.68 -1.04
CA PHE A 231 4.70 8.02 -1.83
C PHE A 231 4.41 6.55 -2.14
N HIS A 232 3.46 5.95 -1.45
CA HIS A 232 3.01 4.56 -1.63
C HIS A 232 1.70 4.52 -2.43
N CYS A 233 1.47 3.44 -3.21
CA CYS A 233 0.26 3.28 -4.01
C CYS A 233 -1.05 3.37 -3.20
N PHE A 234 -1.04 3.07 -1.91
CA PHE A 234 -2.20 3.27 -1.03
C PHE A 234 -2.61 4.75 -1.00
N GLY A 235 -1.65 5.68 -0.92
CA GLY A 235 -1.92 7.12 -0.97
C GLY A 235 -2.15 7.64 -2.38
N CYS A 236 -1.15 7.47 -3.28
CA CYS A 236 -1.18 8.12 -4.59
C CYS A 236 -2.13 7.49 -5.59
N VAL A 237 -2.45 6.20 -5.47
CA VAL A 237 -3.44 5.56 -6.36
C VAL A 237 -4.78 5.41 -5.65
N ILE A 238 -4.88 4.65 -4.57
CA ILE A 238 -6.18 4.40 -3.93
C ILE A 238 -6.81 5.72 -3.48
N GLY A 239 -6.06 6.58 -2.77
CA GLY A 239 -6.57 7.88 -2.31
C GLY A 239 -6.71 8.90 -3.43
N SER A 240 -5.57 9.30 -4.04
CA SER A 240 -5.56 10.42 -5.00
C SER A 240 -6.32 10.14 -6.28
N MET A 241 -6.22 8.93 -6.87
CA MET A 241 -6.91 8.66 -8.13
C MET A 241 -8.42 8.41 -7.90
N SER A 242 -8.84 7.86 -6.76
CA SER A 242 -10.28 7.78 -6.44
C SER A 242 -10.89 9.17 -6.27
N SER A 243 -10.20 10.06 -5.55
CA SER A 243 -10.57 11.47 -5.40
C SER A 243 -10.67 12.17 -6.76
N LEU A 244 -9.63 12.04 -7.60
CA LEU A 244 -9.56 12.67 -8.92
C LEU A 244 -10.66 12.19 -9.88
N ASN A 245 -11.02 10.91 -9.85
CA ASN A 245 -12.06 10.36 -10.72
C ASN A 245 -13.48 10.86 -10.39
N THR A 246 -13.73 11.27 -9.15
CA THR A 246 -15.07 11.62 -8.67
C THR A 246 -15.28 13.09 -8.36
N GLY A 247 -14.19 13.83 -8.10
CA GLY A 247 -14.27 15.19 -7.56
C GLY A 247 -14.34 15.23 -6.04
N ALA A 248 -14.22 14.08 -5.35
CA ALA A 248 -14.14 14.00 -3.89
C ALA A 248 -12.90 14.73 -3.35
N ALA A 249 -13.00 15.32 -2.16
CA ALA A 249 -11.87 16.02 -1.56
C ALA A 249 -10.88 15.06 -0.88
N LEU A 250 -9.59 15.33 -1.04
CA LEU A 250 -8.51 14.65 -0.32
C LEU A 250 -8.11 15.48 0.91
N VAL A 251 -8.11 14.89 2.10
CA VAL A 251 -7.73 15.57 3.34
C VAL A 251 -6.47 14.91 3.90
N LEU A 252 -5.39 15.66 3.97
CA LEU A 252 -4.09 15.23 4.53
C LEU A 252 -4.00 15.70 5.99
N PRO A 253 -4.15 14.80 6.98
CA PRO A 253 -4.20 15.19 8.38
C PRO A 253 -2.85 15.70 8.90
N ASN A 254 -1.74 15.05 8.51
CA ASN A 254 -0.40 15.41 8.96
C ASN A 254 0.65 14.96 7.92
N TRP A 255 1.91 15.35 8.13
CA TRP A 255 3.08 14.91 7.34
C TRP A 255 3.19 13.38 7.24
N THR A 256 2.84 12.70 8.29
CA THR A 256 2.82 11.25 8.41
C THR A 256 1.67 10.85 9.31
N PHE A 257 1.37 9.57 9.42
CA PHE A 257 0.33 9.10 10.32
C PHE A 257 0.52 9.64 11.74
N ASP A 258 -0.57 10.19 12.26
CA ASP A 258 -0.76 10.61 13.63
C ASP A 258 -2.22 10.35 13.99
N ALA A 259 -2.46 9.50 14.97
CA ALA A 259 -3.82 9.03 15.31
C ALA A 259 -4.75 10.19 15.69
N ARG A 260 -4.26 11.14 16.50
CA ARG A 260 -5.05 12.31 16.90
C ARG A 260 -5.36 13.22 15.74
N ALA A 261 -4.35 13.57 14.94
CA ALA A 261 -4.55 14.44 13.77
C ALA A 261 -5.51 13.81 12.76
N THR A 262 -5.52 12.47 12.63
CA THR A 262 -6.46 11.75 11.76
C THR A 262 -7.90 11.92 12.25
N LEU A 263 -8.17 11.65 13.53
CA LEU A 263 -9.53 11.80 14.09
C LEU A 263 -9.97 13.26 14.12
N GLU A 264 -9.06 14.20 14.41
CA GLU A 264 -9.35 15.64 14.31
C GLU A 264 -9.72 16.07 12.89
N ALA A 265 -9.05 15.52 11.87
CA ALA A 265 -9.37 15.80 10.48
C ALA A 265 -10.77 15.27 10.11
N VAL A 266 -11.11 14.05 10.53
CA VAL A 266 -12.49 13.51 10.36
C VAL A 266 -13.51 14.43 11.01
N HIS A 267 -13.31 14.77 12.28
CA HIS A 267 -14.22 15.60 13.07
C HIS A 267 -14.41 17.00 12.46
N LYS A 268 -13.31 17.72 12.17
CA LYS A 268 -13.32 19.11 11.70
C LYS A 268 -13.83 19.24 10.27
N GLU A 269 -13.40 18.34 9.39
CA GLU A 269 -13.81 18.36 7.97
C GLU A 269 -15.15 17.68 7.73
N ARG A 270 -15.74 17.03 8.73
CA ARG A 270 -16.93 16.18 8.55
C ARG A 270 -16.69 15.17 7.43
N ALA A 271 -15.52 14.50 7.48
CA ALA A 271 -15.12 13.58 6.44
C ALA A 271 -16.02 12.35 6.39
N THR A 272 -16.20 11.83 5.17
CA THR A 272 -17.09 10.69 4.91
C THR A 272 -16.35 9.37 4.79
N SER A 273 -15.02 9.44 4.64
CA SER A 273 -14.16 8.27 4.48
C SER A 273 -12.81 8.46 5.17
N VAL A 274 -12.27 7.37 5.71
CA VAL A 274 -10.90 7.31 6.24
C VAL A 274 -10.23 6.00 5.83
N TYR A 275 -8.94 6.06 5.51
CA TYR A 275 -8.12 4.91 5.17
C TYR A 275 -7.10 4.59 6.25
N GLY A 276 -6.79 3.32 6.41
CA GLY A 276 -5.75 2.92 7.34
C GLY A 276 -5.26 1.49 7.13
N VAL A 277 -4.08 1.21 7.67
CA VAL A 277 -3.66 -0.16 7.95
C VAL A 277 -4.15 -0.54 9.36
N PRO A 278 -4.26 -1.84 9.70
CA PRO A 278 -4.77 -2.25 11.03
C PRO A 278 -4.12 -1.53 12.21
N ALA A 279 -2.79 -1.37 12.20
CA ALA A 279 -2.06 -0.69 13.28
C ALA A 279 -2.47 0.78 13.47
N MET A 280 -2.91 1.48 12.40
CA MET A 280 -3.41 2.86 12.50
C MET A 280 -4.71 2.90 13.28
N TYR A 281 -5.68 2.05 12.96
CA TYR A 281 -6.94 1.94 13.69
C TYR A 281 -6.73 1.55 15.17
N VAL A 282 -5.79 0.63 15.43
CA VAL A 282 -5.42 0.29 16.82
C VAL A 282 -4.91 1.51 17.57
N ALA A 283 -4.06 2.33 16.96
CA ALA A 283 -3.53 3.54 17.56
C ALA A 283 -4.61 4.62 17.78
N GLU A 284 -5.56 4.76 16.86
CA GLU A 284 -6.70 5.65 16.98
C GLU A 284 -7.61 5.26 18.17
N PHE A 285 -7.94 3.97 18.29
CA PHE A 285 -8.72 3.46 19.41
C PHE A 285 -7.99 3.52 20.76
N ALA A 286 -6.68 3.62 20.76
CA ALA A 286 -5.88 3.74 21.97
C ALA A 286 -5.85 5.16 22.56
N LEU A 287 -6.37 6.16 21.86
CA LEU A 287 -6.44 7.53 22.36
C LEU A 287 -7.36 7.60 23.60
N PRO A 288 -6.92 8.18 24.72
CA PRO A 288 -7.73 8.24 25.94
C PRO A 288 -9.06 8.98 25.79
N ASP A 289 -9.12 9.90 24.84
CA ASP A 289 -10.26 10.75 24.52
C ASP A 289 -10.92 10.42 23.17
N PHE A 290 -10.74 9.18 22.68
CA PHE A 290 -11.34 8.70 21.42
C PHE A 290 -12.83 9.06 21.30
N ALA A 291 -13.60 8.87 22.37
CA ALA A 291 -15.04 9.16 22.40
C ALA A 291 -15.38 10.67 22.28
N SER A 292 -14.41 11.58 22.35
CA SER A 292 -14.65 13.01 22.16
C SER A 292 -14.72 13.45 20.71
N PHE A 293 -14.27 12.61 19.77
CA PHE A 293 -14.33 12.91 18.35
C PHE A 293 -15.70 12.57 17.76
N ASP A 294 -16.30 13.52 17.04
CA ASP A 294 -17.52 13.25 16.27
C ASP A 294 -17.15 12.58 14.93
N LEU A 295 -17.34 11.28 14.86
CA LEU A 295 -17.06 10.44 13.70
C LEU A 295 -18.34 10.07 12.92
N THR A 296 -19.50 10.63 13.28
CA THR A 296 -20.81 10.27 12.69
C THR A 296 -20.96 10.63 11.22
N SER A 297 -20.05 11.42 10.65
CA SER A 297 -20.02 11.71 9.21
C SER A 297 -19.40 10.59 8.38
N LEU A 298 -18.62 9.69 9.00
CA LEU A 298 -18.04 8.56 8.30
C LEU A 298 -19.14 7.60 7.84
N ARG A 299 -19.04 7.14 6.61
CA ARG A 299 -19.92 6.10 6.04
C ARG A 299 -19.12 4.94 5.45
N THR A 300 -17.98 5.24 4.86
CA THR A 300 -17.11 4.27 4.18
C THR A 300 -15.66 4.45 4.58
N GLY A 301 -14.82 3.51 4.22
CA GLY A 301 -13.39 3.53 4.50
C GLY A 301 -12.71 2.25 4.09
N MET A 302 -11.40 2.22 4.21
CA MET A 302 -10.61 1.05 3.85
C MET A 302 -9.67 0.63 4.97
N MET A 303 -9.67 -0.67 5.27
CA MET A 303 -8.60 -1.32 6.03
C MET A 303 -7.86 -2.27 5.10
N SER A 304 -6.57 -2.02 4.85
CA SER A 304 -5.78 -2.78 3.88
C SER A 304 -4.28 -2.69 4.16
N GLY A 305 -3.44 -3.33 3.32
CA GLY A 305 -1.98 -3.26 3.39
C GLY A 305 -1.34 -4.24 4.37
N ALA A 306 -2.12 -4.89 5.21
CA ALA A 306 -1.72 -5.95 6.14
C ALA A 306 -2.91 -6.89 6.40
N PRO A 307 -2.71 -8.06 7.03
CA PRO A 307 -3.83 -8.88 7.50
C PRO A 307 -4.74 -8.10 8.43
N CYS A 308 -6.04 -8.11 8.15
CA CYS A 308 -7.04 -7.33 8.89
C CYS A 308 -7.70 -8.22 9.96
N PRO A 309 -7.46 -7.97 11.28
CA PRO A 309 -8.04 -8.76 12.35
C PRO A 309 -9.57 -8.55 12.42
N ILE A 310 -10.30 -9.64 12.50
CA ILE A 310 -11.78 -9.67 12.50
C ILE A 310 -12.35 -8.76 13.60
N GLU A 311 -11.85 -8.88 14.82
CA GLU A 311 -12.33 -8.11 15.96
C GLU A 311 -12.05 -6.60 15.81
N LEU A 312 -10.93 -6.23 15.20
CA LEU A 312 -10.64 -4.83 14.90
C LEU A 312 -11.61 -4.28 13.87
N MET A 313 -11.91 -5.04 12.82
CA MET A 313 -12.89 -4.64 11.81
C MET A 313 -14.26 -4.41 12.43
N LYS A 314 -14.75 -5.32 13.28
CA LYS A 314 -16.02 -5.17 13.99
C LYS A 314 -16.04 -3.90 14.84
N ARG A 315 -14.91 -3.56 15.49
CA ARG A 315 -14.80 -2.31 16.23
C ARG A 315 -14.90 -1.09 15.32
N VAL A 316 -14.21 -1.08 14.19
CA VAL A 316 -14.24 0.03 13.21
C VAL A 316 -15.67 0.24 12.70
N LEU A 317 -16.38 -0.85 12.34
CA LEU A 317 -17.76 -0.79 11.90
C LEU A 317 -18.68 -0.16 12.94
N ASN A 318 -18.55 -0.55 14.22
CA ASN A 318 -19.48 -0.17 15.28
C ASN A 318 -19.11 1.16 15.96
N GLU A 319 -17.81 1.38 16.26
CA GLU A 319 -17.35 2.51 17.08
C GLU A 319 -16.94 3.74 16.25
N MET A 320 -16.57 3.55 14.96
CA MET A 320 -16.25 4.65 14.05
C MET A 320 -17.37 4.96 13.03
N HIS A 321 -18.49 4.26 13.11
CA HIS A 321 -19.66 4.42 12.22
C HIS A 321 -19.39 4.14 10.73
N ILE A 322 -18.33 3.38 10.40
CA ILE A 322 -17.97 3.05 9.02
C ILE A 322 -18.75 1.82 8.56
N GLY A 323 -20.05 1.98 8.26
CA GLY A 323 -20.92 0.88 7.84
C GLY A 323 -20.45 0.16 6.57
N GLU A 324 -19.85 0.89 5.64
CA GLU A 324 -19.30 0.41 4.37
C GLU A 324 -17.78 0.25 4.44
N LEU A 325 -17.23 -0.33 5.53
CA LEU A 325 -15.80 -0.63 5.61
C LEU A 325 -15.44 -1.68 4.57
N VAL A 326 -14.41 -1.40 3.77
CA VAL A 326 -13.95 -2.26 2.68
C VAL A 326 -12.57 -2.82 2.99
N ILE A 327 -12.38 -4.09 2.64
CA ILE A 327 -11.06 -4.71 2.53
C ILE A 327 -10.69 -4.83 1.06
N ALA A 328 -9.45 -4.50 0.74
CA ALA A 328 -8.90 -4.67 -0.59
C ALA A 328 -7.55 -5.39 -0.54
N TYR A 329 -7.26 -6.17 -1.56
CA TYR A 329 -6.01 -6.88 -1.70
C TYR A 329 -5.36 -6.55 -3.06
N GLY A 330 -4.05 -6.55 -3.04
CA GLY A 330 -3.17 -6.40 -4.18
C GLY A 330 -1.78 -5.95 -3.76
N GLN A 331 -1.00 -5.57 -4.73
CA GLN A 331 0.40 -5.16 -4.55
C GLN A 331 0.76 -4.08 -5.56
N THR A 332 1.88 -3.38 -5.36
CA THR A 332 2.29 -2.30 -6.26
C THR A 332 2.33 -2.75 -7.72
N GLU A 333 2.77 -3.97 -7.96
CA GLU A 333 2.84 -4.62 -9.27
C GLU A 333 1.47 -4.82 -9.95
N THR A 334 0.39 -4.56 -9.22
CA THR A 334 -1.00 -4.68 -9.71
C THR A 334 -1.81 -3.39 -9.56
N SER A 335 -1.19 -2.24 -9.36
CA SER A 335 -1.68 -0.85 -9.52
C SER A 335 -2.69 -0.25 -8.51
N PRO A 336 -2.83 -0.61 -7.25
CA PRO A 336 -2.40 -1.82 -6.56
C PRO A 336 -3.50 -2.85 -6.36
N VAL A 337 -4.81 -2.49 -6.50
CA VAL A 337 -5.94 -3.32 -6.03
C VAL A 337 -6.47 -4.22 -7.14
N VAL A 338 -6.60 -5.50 -6.83
CA VAL A 338 -7.13 -6.53 -7.75
C VAL A 338 -8.35 -7.27 -7.21
N THR A 339 -8.54 -7.27 -5.88
CA THR A 339 -9.79 -7.73 -5.27
C THR A 339 -10.26 -6.75 -4.22
N MET A 340 -11.57 -6.70 -4.00
CA MET A 340 -12.21 -5.82 -3.04
C MET A 340 -13.48 -6.48 -2.49
N SER A 341 -13.73 -6.35 -1.17
CA SER A 341 -14.99 -6.77 -0.57
C SER A 341 -16.10 -5.79 -0.94
N ASP A 342 -17.31 -6.30 -1.06
CA ASP A 342 -18.49 -5.46 -1.24
C ASP A 342 -19.03 -5.03 0.13
N ALA A 343 -19.47 -3.78 0.23
CA ALA A 343 -20.11 -3.25 1.44
C ALA A 343 -21.45 -3.95 1.75
N GLU A 344 -22.11 -4.49 0.73
CA GLU A 344 -23.36 -5.25 0.85
C GLU A 344 -23.14 -6.72 1.26
N ASP A 345 -21.90 -7.23 1.19
CA ASP A 345 -21.59 -8.58 1.66
C ASP A 345 -21.87 -8.70 3.17
N GLU A 346 -22.30 -9.89 3.59
CA GLU A 346 -22.41 -10.21 5.01
C GLU A 346 -21.09 -9.96 5.75
N ILE A 347 -21.17 -9.49 6.98
CA ILE A 347 -20.00 -9.12 7.78
C ILE A 347 -18.97 -10.25 7.86
N GLU A 348 -19.43 -11.50 7.98
CA GLU A 348 -18.56 -12.69 8.04
C GLU A 348 -17.77 -12.91 6.73
N VAL A 349 -18.33 -12.55 5.58
CA VAL A 349 -17.63 -12.59 4.28
C VAL A 349 -16.59 -11.48 4.22
N ARG A 350 -16.97 -10.26 4.60
CA ARG A 350 -16.10 -9.07 4.57
C ARG A 350 -14.89 -9.21 5.48
N VAL A 351 -15.06 -9.78 6.68
CA VAL A 351 -13.96 -9.91 7.66
C VAL A 351 -13.05 -11.12 7.40
N ASN A 352 -13.54 -12.15 6.70
CA ASN A 352 -12.77 -13.38 6.44
C ASN A 352 -12.16 -13.45 5.04
N THR A 353 -12.45 -12.49 4.15
CA THR A 353 -11.95 -12.51 2.77
C THR A 353 -11.43 -11.15 2.35
N VAL A 354 -10.70 -11.13 1.24
CA VAL A 354 -10.29 -9.89 0.57
C VAL A 354 -11.23 -9.55 -0.60
N GLY A 355 -12.44 -10.11 -0.59
CA GLY A 355 -13.46 -9.87 -1.60
C GLY A 355 -13.22 -10.61 -2.91
N ARG A 356 -13.78 -10.06 -3.98
CA ARG A 356 -13.83 -10.64 -5.34
C ARG A 356 -12.98 -9.85 -6.31
N ALA A 357 -12.74 -10.43 -7.50
CA ALA A 357 -11.99 -9.77 -8.58
C ALA A 357 -12.60 -8.41 -8.94
N MET A 358 -11.73 -7.39 -9.03
CA MET A 358 -12.08 -6.04 -9.51
C MET A 358 -12.51 -6.08 -10.99
N PRO A 359 -13.27 -5.06 -11.45
CA PRO A 359 -13.64 -4.98 -12.87
C PRO A 359 -12.42 -5.14 -13.80
N GLN A 360 -12.61 -5.83 -14.93
CA GLN A 360 -11.58 -6.07 -15.97
C GLN A 360 -10.31 -6.79 -15.44
N THR A 361 -10.44 -7.53 -14.34
CA THR A 361 -9.35 -8.30 -13.71
C THR A 361 -9.74 -9.77 -13.64
N GLU A 362 -8.79 -10.64 -13.93
CA GLU A 362 -8.90 -12.07 -13.77
C GLU A 362 -8.04 -12.52 -12.59
N ILE A 363 -8.60 -13.37 -11.72
CA ILE A 363 -7.89 -13.96 -10.58
C ILE A 363 -7.97 -15.49 -10.70
N MET A 364 -6.83 -16.12 -10.47
CA MET A 364 -6.71 -17.58 -10.41
C MET A 364 -5.95 -17.96 -9.14
N ILE A 365 -6.41 -19.00 -8.47
CA ILE A 365 -5.57 -19.68 -7.47
C ILE A 365 -4.93 -20.87 -8.19
N ALA A 366 -3.64 -20.75 -8.45
CA ALA A 366 -2.88 -21.71 -9.24
C ALA A 366 -2.19 -22.76 -8.35
N SER A 367 -2.04 -23.96 -8.87
CA SER A 367 -1.15 -24.96 -8.28
C SER A 367 0.27 -24.42 -8.19
N LEU A 368 1.00 -24.80 -7.15
CA LEU A 368 2.42 -24.44 -6.99
C LEU A 368 3.32 -25.16 -8.01
N ASP A 369 2.87 -26.30 -8.52
CA ASP A 369 3.63 -27.15 -9.45
C ASP A 369 3.42 -26.79 -10.93
N ASN A 370 2.26 -26.16 -11.25
CA ASN A 370 1.90 -25.76 -12.60
C ASN A 370 1.02 -24.50 -12.54
N THR A 371 0.71 -23.90 -13.69
CA THR A 371 -0.13 -22.68 -13.78
C THR A 371 -1.62 -22.99 -13.98
N GLU A 372 -2.07 -24.20 -13.61
CA GLU A 372 -3.47 -24.59 -13.72
C GLU A 372 -4.26 -24.20 -12.47
N PRO A 373 -5.53 -23.78 -12.61
CA PRO A 373 -6.37 -23.46 -11.47
C PRO A 373 -6.65 -24.70 -10.63
N VAL A 374 -6.50 -24.57 -9.30
CA VAL A 374 -6.90 -25.65 -8.37
C VAL A 374 -8.42 -25.67 -8.19
N PRO A 375 -9.01 -26.79 -7.73
CA PRO A 375 -10.41 -26.83 -7.33
C PRO A 375 -10.74 -25.74 -6.28
N THR A 376 -11.95 -25.21 -6.31
CA THR A 376 -12.43 -24.25 -5.30
C THR A 376 -12.30 -24.84 -3.89
N GLY A 377 -11.88 -24.02 -2.93
CA GLY A 377 -11.61 -24.46 -1.56
C GLY A 377 -10.22 -25.06 -1.34
N GLN A 378 -9.45 -25.29 -2.41
CA GLN A 378 -8.06 -25.72 -2.31
C GLN A 378 -7.12 -24.52 -2.33
N GLN A 379 -6.04 -24.60 -1.55
CA GLN A 379 -5.00 -23.56 -1.50
C GLN A 379 -4.05 -23.65 -2.69
N GLY A 380 -3.62 -22.49 -3.18
CA GLY A 380 -2.60 -22.32 -4.19
C GLY A 380 -2.06 -20.89 -4.21
N GLU A 381 -1.26 -20.55 -5.22
CA GLU A 381 -0.75 -19.19 -5.40
C GLU A 381 -1.79 -18.31 -6.09
N VAL A 382 -1.97 -17.11 -5.58
CA VAL A 382 -2.82 -16.09 -6.21
C VAL A 382 -2.12 -15.56 -7.45
N CYS A 383 -2.75 -15.73 -8.60
CA CYS A 383 -2.30 -15.20 -9.89
C CYS A 383 -3.30 -14.18 -10.43
N VAL A 384 -2.78 -13.13 -11.07
CA VAL A 384 -3.57 -11.99 -11.55
C VAL A 384 -3.30 -11.73 -13.01
N ARG A 385 -4.34 -11.39 -13.79
CA ARG A 385 -4.22 -10.91 -15.16
C ARG A 385 -5.22 -9.78 -15.42
N GLY A 386 -4.85 -8.80 -16.24
CA GLY A 386 -5.73 -7.70 -16.63
C GLY A 386 -5.01 -6.37 -16.76
N TYR A 387 -5.80 -5.29 -16.87
CA TYR A 387 -5.32 -3.92 -17.11
C TYR A 387 -4.40 -3.39 -16.00
N ALA A 388 -4.54 -3.92 -14.78
CA ALA A 388 -3.86 -3.40 -13.60
C ALA A 388 -2.38 -3.84 -13.49
N LEU A 389 -1.91 -4.76 -14.34
CA LEU A 389 -0.53 -5.23 -14.26
C LEU A 389 0.47 -4.15 -14.64
N MET A 390 1.55 -4.06 -13.85
CA MET A 390 2.69 -3.20 -14.15
C MET A 390 3.27 -3.49 -15.54
N GLN A 391 3.96 -2.52 -16.13
CA GLN A 391 4.76 -2.72 -17.34
C GLN A 391 5.98 -3.63 -17.09
N GLY A 392 6.46 -3.66 -15.85
CA GLY A 392 7.60 -4.43 -15.42
C GLY A 392 8.40 -3.71 -14.35
N TYR A 393 9.50 -4.32 -13.94
CA TYR A 393 10.48 -3.68 -13.07
C TYR A 393 11.48 -2.86 -13.89
N ASP A 394 11.70 -1.61 -13.48
CA ASP A 394 12.58 -0.67 -14.15
C ASP A 394 14.01 -1.22 -14.29
N GLY A 395 14.41 -1.43 -15.56
CA GLY A 395 15.73 -1.98 -15.91
C GLY A 395 16.00 -3.40 -15.40
N ASP A 396 14.97 -4.19 -15.02
CA ASP A 396 15.12 -5.58 -14.56
C ASP A 396 14.13 -6.52 -15.28
N GLU A 397 14.44 -6.80 -16.54
CA GLU A 397 13.63 -7.73 -17.35
C GLU A 397 13.60 -9.16 -16.77
N THR A 398 14.70 -9.58 -16.14
CA THR A 398 14.80 -10.93 -15.56
C THR A 398 13.80 -11.08 -14.40
N ALA A 399 13.78 -10.12 -13.48
CA ALA A 399 12.80 -10.12 -12.41
C ALA A 399 11.35 -9.96 -12.95
N THR A 400 11.15 -9.17 -14.00
CA THR A 400 9.86 -9.01 -14.65
C THR A 400 9.35 -10.34 -15.21
N LYS A 401 10.16 -11.05 -15.99
CA LYS A 401 9.82 -12.37 -16.57
C LYS A 401 9.63 -13.46 -15.50
N HIS A 402 10.22 -13.29 -14.33
CA HIS A 402 10.01 -14.22 -13.22
C HIS A 402 8.60 -14.11 -12.63
N VAL A 403 8.03 -12.91 -12.58
CA VAL A 403 6.70 -12.68 -11.97
C VAL A 403 5.58 -12.59 -13.00
N ILE A 404 5.82 -12.05 -14.20
CA ILE A 404 4.84 -12.00 -15.30
C ILE A 404 5.18 -13.11 -16.29
N GLN A 405 4.27 -14.08 -16.38
CA GLN A 405 4.42 -15.25 -17.25
C GLN A 405 4.11 -14.89 -18.72
N PRO A 406 4.57 -15.69 -19.71
CA PRO A 406 4.33 -15.42 -21.12
C PRO A 406 2.86 -15.34 -21.55
N ASP A 407 1.97 -15.97 -20.82
CA ASP A 407 0.51 -15.96 -21.01
C ASP A 407 -0.19 -14.76 -20.34
N GLY A 408 0.59 -13.84 -19.76
CA GLY A 408 0.12 -12.60 -19.15
C GLY A 408 -0.33 -12.73 -17.68
N TRP A 409 -0.16 -13.89 -17.04
CA TRP A 409 -0.42 -14.03 -15.61
C TRP A 409 0.75 -13.51 -14.77
N LEU A 410 0.43 -12.66 -13.80
CA LEU A 410 1.36 -12.25 -12.76
C LEU A 410 1.20 -13.16 -11.56
N ARG A 411 2.29 -13.78 -11.12
CA ARG A 411 2.39 -14.56 -9.88
C ARG A 411 2.69 -13.63 -8.71
N THR A 412 1.78 -13.56 -7.73
CA THR A 412 1.89 -12.57 -6.64
C THR A 412 2.86 -12.98 -5.55
N GLY A 413 3.17 -14.28 -5.44
CA GLY A 413 3.88 -14.86 -4.30
C GLY A 413 3.02 -14.98 -3.03
N ASP A 414 1.76 -14.58 -3.09
CA ASP A 414 0.80 -14.75 -2.00
C ASP A 414 -0.01 -16.03 -2.20
N LEU A 415 -0.32 -16.70 -1.11
CA LEU A 415 -1.13 -17.91 -1.09
C LEU A 415 -2.56 -17.58 -0.70
N GLY A 416 -3.51 -18.28 -1.31
CA GLY A 416 -4.92 -18.05 -1.02
C GLY A 416 -5.81 -19.24 -1.38
N VAL A 417 -7.05 -19.12 -0.98
CA VAL A 417 -8.13 -20.06 -1.27
C VAL A 417 -9.28 -19.27 -1.86
N MET A 418 -9.80 -19.71 -3.01
CA MET A 418 -11.02 -19.14 -3.59
C MET A 418 -12.23 -19.91 -3.10
N ARG A 419 -13.23 -19.19 -2.61
CA ARG A 419 -14.53 -19.74 -2.20
C ARG A 419 -15.42 -19.97 -3.43
N PRO A 420 -16.48 -20.81 -3.31
CA PRO A 420 -17.43 -21.02 -4.41
C PRO A 420 -18.13 -19.74 -4.91
N ASP A 421 -18.22 -18.70 -4.06
CA ASP A 421 -18.79 -17.38 -4.41
C ASP A 421 -17.78 -16.42 -5.05
N GLY A 422 -16.56 -16.88 -5.32
CA GLY A 422 -15.48 -16.08 -5.92
C GLY A 422 -14.72 -15.19 -4.95
N CYS A 423 -15.11 -15.14 -3.67
CA CYS A 423 -14.33 -14.45 -2.64
C CYS A 423 -13.02 -15.18 -2.35
N ILE A 424 -11.97 -14.42 -2.04
CA ILE A 424 -10.63 -14.96 -1.82
C ILE A 424 -10.23 -14.76 -0.37
N HIS A 425 -9.76 -15.83 0.26
CA HIS A 425 -9.10 -15.80 1.55
C HIS A 425 -7.59 -15.92 1.35
N ILE A 426 -6.83 -14.89 1.76
CA ILE A 426 -5.37 -14.92 1.71
C ILE A 426 -4.86 -15.69 2.92
N THR A 427 -4.10 -16.75 2.68
CA THR A 427 -3.60 -17.66 3.73
C THR A 427 -2.16 -17.35 4.14
N GLY A 428 -1.43 -16.54 3.36
CA GLY A 428 -0.07 -16.14 3.68
C GLY A 428 0.76 -15.82 2.45
N ARG A 429 2.08 -15.86 2.62
CA ARG A 429 3.04 -15.75 1.52
C ARG A 429 3.80 -17.04 1.36
N SER A 430 4.08 -17.43 0.12
CA SER A 430 4.83 -18.64 -0.19
C SER A 430 6.20 -18.66 0.51
N ARG A 431 6.87 -17.51 0.58
CA ARG A 431 8.18 -17.33 1.22
C ARG A 431 8.15 -17.27 2.76
N ASP A 432 6.99 -17.02 3.36
CA ASP A 432 6.82 -16.90 4.81
C ASP A 432 6.32 -18.23 5.43
N VAL A 433 6.05 -19.23 4.60
CA VAL A 433 5.66 -20.58 5.05
C VAL A 433 6.80 -21.17 5.86
N ILE A 434 6.48 -21.63 7.05
CA ILE A 434 7.44 -22.28 7.97
C ILE A 434 7.41 -23.78 7.71
N ILE A 435 8.54 -24.37 7.33
CA ILE A 435 8.66 -25.78 7.04
C ILE A 435 9.24 -26.49 8.26
N ARG A 436 8.38 -27.10 9.07
CA ARG A 436 8.77 -27.80 10.29
C ARG A 436 8.61 -29.31 10.17
N GLY A 437 9.71 -30.02 10.06
CA GLY A 437 9.68 -31.50 9.99
C GLY A 437 8.92 -32.07 8.79
N GLY A 438 8.86 -31.30 7.67
CA GLY A 438 8.10 -31.64 6.48
C GLY A 438 6.64 -31.14 6.46
N GLU A 439 6.19 -30.53 7.56
CA GLU A 439 4.86 -29.92 7.65
C GLU A 439 4.94 -28.41 7.29
N ASN A 440 4.03 -27.94 6.44
CA ASN A 440 3.87 -26.54 6.11
C ASN A 440 3.00 -25.83 7.15
N ILE A 441 3.57 -24.80 7.80
CA ILE A 441 2.86 -23.97 8.77
C ILE A 441 2.71 -22.58 8.16
N TYR A 442 1.49 -22.12 8.06
CA TYR A 442 1.17 -20.78 7.56
C TYR A 442 1.10 -19.82 8.75
N PRO A 443 2.00 -18.83 8.84
CA PRO A 443 2.06 -17.90 9.97
C PRO A 443 0.70 -17.28 10.32
N ARG A 444 -0.08 -16.90 9.32
CA ARG A 444 -1.38 -16.28 9.50
C ARG A 444 -2.37 -17.17 10.27
N GLU A 445 -2.39 -18.47 10.02
CA GLU A 445 -3.26 -19.39 10.73
C GLU A 445 -2.98 -19.41 12.24
N VAL A 446 -1.69 -19.38 12.59
CA VAL A 446 -1.26 -19.32 13.99
C VAL A 446 -1.55 -17.93 14.60
N GLU A 447 -1.35 -16.88 13.84
CA GLU A 447 -1.66 -15.50 14.24
C GLU A 447 -3.15 -15.32 14.52
N GLU A 448 -4.03 -15.76 13.61
CA GLU A 448 -5.49 -15.68 13.77
C GLU A 448 -5.96 -16.44 15.01
N PHE A 449 -5.39 -17.62 15.27
CA PHE A 449 -5.71 -18.38 16.48
C PHE A 449 -5.26 -17.61 17.74
N LEU A 450 -4.02 -17.08 17.76
CA LEU A 450 -3.50 -16.34 18.90
C LEU A 450 -4.25 -15.03 19.17
N TYR A 451 -4.82 -14.38 18.16
CA TYR A 451 -5.70 -13.21 18.35
C TYR A 451 -6.97 -13.52 19.15
N THR A 452 -7.40 -14.77 19.22
CA THR A 452 -8.55 -15.19 20.07
C THR A 452 -8.22 -15.19 21.56
N ASN A 453 -6.95 -15.12 21.94
CA ASN A 453 -6.54 -14.99 23.33
C ASN A 453 -6.83 -13.57 23.86
N PRO A 454 -7.60 -13.41 24.95
CA PRO A 454 -8.01 -12.09 25.45
C PRO A 454 -6.88 -11.18 25.89
N LYS A 455 -5.70 -11.72 26.19
CA LYS A 455 -4.51 -10.96 26.59
C LYS A 455 -3.70 -10.43 25.38
N VAL A 456 -3.91 -11.02 24.17
CA VAL A 456 -3.15 -10.66 22.96
C VAL A 456 -3.76 -9.43 22.31
N GLY A 457 -2.95 -8.38 22.15
CA GLY A 457 -3.31 -7.17 21.42
C GLY A 457 -2.93 -7.27 19.94
N GLU A 458 -1.68 -7.66 19.68
CA GLU A 458 -1.17 -7.92 18.33
C GLU A 458 -0.21 -9.11 18.35
N VAL A 459 -0.14 -9.85 17.25
CA VAL A 459 0.76 -10.99 17.10
C VAL A 459 1.29 -11.09 15.68
N GLN A 460 2.56 -11.48 15.60
CA GLN A 460 3.23 -11.82 14.34
C GLN A 460 4.02 -13.12 14.54
N VAL A 461 3.95 -13.99 13.54
CA VAL A 461 4.61 -15.31 13.58
C VAL A 461 5.67 -15.39 12.50
N VAL A 462 6.84 -15.89 12.86
CA VAL A 462 7.98 -16.12 11.96
C VAL A 462 8.58 -17.50 12.18
N GLY A 463 9.15 -18.07 11.11
CA GLY A 463 9.98 -19.26 11.19
C GLY A 463 11.44 -18.88 11.46
N ILE A 464 12.13 -19.68 12.27
CA ILE A 464 13.57 -19.57 12.43
C ILE A 464 14.22 -20.95 12.22
N PRO A 465 15.49 -20.98 11.76
CA PRO A 465 16.19 -22.25 11.49
C PRO A 465 16.31 -23.14 12.73
N HIS A 466 16.17 -24.46 12.51
CA HIS A 466 16.33 -25.46 13.54
C HIS A 466 17.04 -26.70 12.98
N ALA A 467 18.15 -27.11 13.59
CA ALA A 467 19.08 -28.13 13.09
C ALA A 467 18.47 -29.50 12.73
N ARG A 468 17.29 -29.85 13.28
CA ARG A 468 16.63 -31.16 13.08
C ARG A 468 15.30 -31.08 12.37
N LEU A 469 14.61 -29.95 12.47
CA LEU A 469 13.23 -29.78 11.99
C LEU A 469 13.13 -28.89 10.75
N GLY A 470 14.24 -28.34 10.25
CA GLY A 470 14.28 -27.29 9.26
C GLY A 470 13.98 -25.96 9.95
N GLU A 471 12.71 -25.70 10.27
CA GLU A 471 12.33 -24.49 10.98
C GLU A 471 11.47 -24.78 12.22
N ILE A 472 11.39 -23.80 13.11
CA ILE A 472 10.46 -23.75 14.26
C ILE A 472 9.71 -22.43 14.29
N VAL A 473 8.56 -22.45 14.95
CA VAL A 473 7.64 -21.31 15.05
C VAL A 473 8.02 -20.41 16.20
N VAL A 474 8.14 -19.11 15.95
CA VAL A 474 8.30 -18.07 16.97
C VAL A 474 7.16 -17.06 16.83
N ALA A 475 6.46 -16.80 17.94
CA ALA A 475 5.42 -15.77 18.02
C ALA A 475 5.96 -14.51 18.72
N TRP A 476 5.87 -13.37 18.04
CA TRP A 476 6.06 -12.07 18.65
C TRP A 476 4.70 -11.51 19.03
N ILE A 477 4.52 -11.10 20.30
CA ILE A 477 3.23 -10.71 20.85
C ILE A 477 3.35 -9.36 21.54
N ARG A 478 2.47 -8.44 21.16
CA ARG A 478 2.17 -7.25 21.95
C ARG A 478 0.90 -7.52 22.77
N LEU A 479 1.02 -7.45 24.08
CA LEU A 479 -0.10 -7.66 24.98
C LEU A 479 -1.05 -6.44 24.98
N ARG A 480 -2.30 -6.66 25.33
CA ARG A 480 -3.24 -5.57 25.59
C ARG A 480 -2.82 -4.75 26.81
N PRO A 481 -3.06 -3.44 26.85
CA PRO A 481 -2.74 -2.61 27.99
C PRO A 481 -3.34 -3.18 29.29
N GLY A 482 -2.50 -3.25 30.34
CA GLY A 482 -2.92 -3.74 31.66
C GLY A 482 -3.02 -5.27 31.77
N THR A 483 -2.56 -6.02 30.78
CA THR A 483 -2.48 -7.48 30.85
C THR A 483 -1.03 -7.97 30.94
N GLU A 484 -0.83 -9.11 31.60
CA GLU A 484 0.45 -9.81 31.68
C GLU A 484 0.26 -11.26 31.23
N ALA A 485 1.25 -11.81 30.55
CA ALA A 485 1.29 -13.21 30.17
C ALA A 485 2.72 -13.74 30.15
N THR A 486 2.88 -15.04 30.35
CA THR A 486 4.16 -15.73 30.16
C THR A 486 4.17 -16.53 28.88
N GLU A 487 5.36 -16.93 28.42
CA GLU A 487 5.52 -17.81 27.26
C GLU A 487 4.75 -19.13 27.45
N GLU A 488 4.83 -19.70 28.66
CA GLU A 488 4.15 -20.94 29.01
C GLU A 488 2.63 -20.80 28.93
N GLU A 489 2.07 -19.69 29.39
CA GLU A 489 0.63 -19.42 29.29
C GLU A 489 0.15 -19.36 27.84
N ILE A 490 0.89 -18.68 26.95
CA ILE A 490 0.56 -18.61 25.53
C ILE A 490 0.66 -19.99 24.87
N ARG A 491 1.71 -20.75 25.20
CA ARG A 491 1.86 -22.12 24.67
C ARG A 491 0.78 -23.07 25.19
N ALA A 492 0.44 -22.97 26.46
CA ALA A 492 -0.64 -23.76 27.07
C ALA A 492 -2.01 -23.42 26.41
N PHE A 493 -2.27 -22.18 26.06
CA PHE A 493 -3.47 -21.76 25.33
C PHE A 493 -3.59 -22.47 23.97
N CYS A 494 -2.46 -22.74 23.30
CA CYS A 494 -2.43 -23.45 22.01
C CYS A 494 -2.62 -24.98 22.16
N GLN A 495 -2.29 -25.57 23.32
CA GLN A 495 -2.31 -27.02 23.51
C GLN A 495 -3.71 -27.59 23.35
N GLY A 496 -3.82 -28.63 22.49
CA GLY A 496 -5.10 -29.29 22.21
C GLY A 496 -6.09 -28.47 21.38
N GLN A 497 -5.73 -27.23 21.03
CA GLN A 497 -6.56 -26.35 20.20
C GLN A 497 -6.07 -26.29 18.75
N ILE A 498 -4.76 -26.28 18.54
CA ILE A 498 -4.12 -26.34 17.23
C ILE A 498 -3.15 -27.52 17.16
N ALA A 499 -2.75 -27.90 15.94
CA ALA A 499 -1.81 -29.00 15.75
C ALA A 499 -0.48 -28.71 16.48
N TYR A 500 0.09 -29.74 17.11
CA TYR A 500 1.26 -29.61 17.98
C TYR A 500 2.47 -28.96 17.29
N TYR A 501 2.64 -29.19 15.99
CA TYR A 501 3.74 -28.62 15.22
C TYR A 501 3.56 -27.13 14.91
N LYS A 502 2.32 -26.60 15.01
CA LYS A 502 1.99 -25.16 14.86
C LYS A 502 2.19 -24.36 16.14
N ILE A 503 2.26 -25.03 17.29
CA ILE A 503 2.44 -24.35 18.58
C ILE A 503 3.79 -23.62 18.58
N PRO A 504 3.83 -22.31 18.88
CA PRO A 504 5.09 -21.57 18.97
C PRO A 504 6.06 -22.24 19.94
N GLU A 505 7.27 -22.51 19.48
CA GLU A 505 8.33 -23.02 20.33
C GLU A 505 8.83 -21.94 21.28
N HIS A 506 8.81 -20.68 20.78
CA HIS A 506 9.18 -19.50 21.55
C HIS A 506 8.16 -18.38 21.39
N VAL A 507 8.00 -17.61 22.45
CA VAL A 507 7.18 -16.40 22.47
C VAL A 507 8.06 -15.22 22.90
N ARG A 508 7.98 -14.12 22.14
CA ARG A 508 8.63 -12.85 22.50
C ARG A 508 7.58 -11.78 22.71
N PHE A 509 7.57 -11.21 23.90
CA PHE A 509 6.75 -10.04 24.16
C PHE A 509 7.48 -8.77 23.75
N VAL A 510 6.76 -7.88 23.05
CA VAL A 510 7.29 -6.63 22.49
C VAL A 510 6.31 -5.49 22.70
N ASP A 511 6.86 -4.27 22.79
CA ASP A 511 6.06 -3.05 22.78
C ASP A 511 5.69 -2.61 21.38
N GLU A 512 6.61 -2.86 20.40
CA GLU A 512 6.44 -2.50 18.99
C GLU A 512 7.03 -3.57 18.06
N PHE A 513 6.45 -3.68 16.87
CA PHE A 513 7.00 -4.52 15.79
C PHE A 513 7.86 -3.70 14.84
N PRO A 514 8.90 -4.28 14.25
CA PRO A 514 9.61 -3.64 13.15
C PRO A 514 8.66 -3.46 11.96
N ALA A 515 8.36 -2.21 11.61
CA ALA A 515 7.45 -1.86 10.55
C ALA A 515 8.04 -0.83 9.58
N THR A 516 7.48 -0.75 8.39
CA THR A 516 7.75 0.32 7.42
C THR A 516 6.98 1.59 7.79
N LEU A 517 7.30 2.73 7.17
CA LEU A 517 6.50 3.96 7.32
C LEU A 517 5.04 3.81 6.86
N SER A 518 4.77 2.87 5.98
CA SER A 518 3.40 2.52 5.56
C SER A 518 2.69 1.60 6.55
N GLY A 519 3.31 1.26 7.70
CA GLY A 519 2.74 0.38 8.72
C GLY A 519 2.86 -1.12 8.40
N LYS A 520 3.57 -1.51 7.34
CA LYS A 520 3.76 -2.92 6.98
C LYS A 520 4.84 -3.55 7.86
N ILE A 521 4.48 -4.66 8.51
CA ILE A 521 5.40 -5.42 9.37
C ILE A 521 6.53 -6.05 8.56
N GLN A 522 7.76 -5.94 9.09
CA GLN A 522 8.98 -6.45 8.47
C GLN A 522 9.39 -7.77 9.12
N LYS A 523 8.68 -8.87 8.79
CA LYS A 523 8.93 -10.21 9.35
C LYS A 523 10.38 -10.68 9.18
N TYR A 524 11.04 -10.29 8.09
CA TYR A 524 12.45 -10.64 7.88
C TYR A 524 13.37 -10.08 8.98
N LYS A 525 13.10 -8.85 9.47
CA LYS A 525 13.87 -8.29 10.60
C LYS A 525 13.61 -9.02 11.91
N MET A 526 12.37 -9.49 12.10
CA MET A 526 12.05 -10.32 13.27
C MET A 526 12.80 -11.65 13.21
N ARG A 527 12.82 -12.29 12.03
CA ARG A 527 13.59 -13.52 11.78
C ARG A 527 15.10 -13.31 12.03
N GLU A 528 15.67 -12.27 11.43
CA GLU A 528 17.08 -11.90 11.62
C GLU A 528 17.43 -11.69 13.09
N PHE A 529 16.60 -10.95 13.81
CA PHE A 529 16.75 -10.71 15.25
C PHE A 529 16.74 -12.02 16.06
N GLU A 530 15.79 -12.93 15.78
CA GLU A 530 15.72 -14.22 16.49
C GLU A 530 16.91 -15.12 16.19
N ILE A 531 17.38 -15.13 14.95
CA ILE A 531 18.59 -15.87 14.54
C ILE A 531 19.81 -15.36 15.30
N GLU A 532 19.97 -14.05 15.39
CA GLU A 532 21.09 -13.41 16.11
C GLU A 532 20.98 -13.66 17.61
N ALA A 533 19.83 -13.38 18.20
CA ALA A 533 19.59 -13.49 19.66
C ALA A 533 19.77 -14.93 20.18
N ARG A 534 19.60 -15.93 19.30
CA ARG A 534 19.69 -17.35 19.65
C ARG A 534 20.98 -18.02 19.14
N GLY A 535 21.85 -17.28 18.47
CA GLY A 535 23.13 -17.81 17.96
C GLY A 535 22.95 -18.86 16.85
N LEU A 536 21.92 -18.70 15.99
CA LEU A 536 21.57 -19.67 14.95
C LEU A 536 22.17 -19.36 13.58
N GLN A 537 23.16 -18.46 13.50
CA GLN A 537 23.74 -18.00 12.22
C GLN A 537 24.34 -19.14 11.39
N ASP A 538 25.00 -20.11 12.05
CA ASP A 538 25.60 -21.25 11.36
C ASP A 538 24.55 -22.23 10.82
N VAL A 539 23.42 -22.42 11.55
CA VAL A 539 22.30 -23.25 11.08
C VAL A 539 21.63 -22.58 9.89
N ALA A 540 21.42 -21.26 9.93
CA ALA A 540 20.83 -20.49 8.85
C ALA A 540 21.66 -20.54 7.54
N ARG A 541 23.01 -20.58 7.63
CA ARG A 541 23.89 -20.72 6.46
C ARG A 541 23.78 -22.09 5.80
N THR A 542 23.50 -23.13 6.55
CA THR A 542 23.39 -24.49 6.04
C THR A 542 22.07 -24.71 5.26
N GLU A 543 21.02 -23.95 5.57
CA GLU A 543 19.74 -23.98 4.82
C GLU A 543 19.80 -23.24 3.48
N MET A 544 20.74 -22.30 3.30
CA MET A 544 20.93 -21.53 2.05
C MET A 544 21.89 -22.20 1.06
N ALA A 545 22.55 -23.29 1.43
CA ALA A 545 23.46 -24.08 0.60
C ALA A 545 22.77 -25.32 0.05
#